data_090834c0adfb388da502fa153f7e3172
#
_entry.id   090834c0adfb388da502fa153f7e3172
#
_cell.length_a   1.000
_cell.length_b   1.000
_cell.length_c   1.000
_cell.angle_alpha   90.00
_cell.angle_beta   90.00
_cell.angle_gamma   90.00
#
_symmetry.space_group_name_H-M   'P 1'
#
loop_
_entity.id
_entity.type
_entity.pdbx_description
1 polymer ?
#
loop_
_entity_poly.entity_id
_entity_poly.type
_entity_poly.pdbx_seq_one_letter_code
_entity_poly.pdbx_strand_id
1 'polypeptide(L)'
;MKRRDVIKTAGLALLGSVVAPIDSYSASTKSLNNAFNSDELNGVSNKRKLGMNLEVSSIGLGVQNMSRTYQTTIPSRTEMINIIRTAYDKGVTLFDAAVASGPFEVERILGDAVVPFRDKVVIETKFGWNIDQETGNRLPGLNSHPDHIKRVVEGMLKRLRTDRIDLLYQHRVDPQIPIEDVVGCIQDLIKEGKVLHYGLSEPGIKTVRRAHAIHPVTAIQNEYSLL
;
A
#
# COMPACT_ATOMS: atom_id res chain seq x y z
N MET A 1 -37.57 7.20 8.82
CA MET A 1 -37.25 5.79 8.52
C MET A 1 -35.77 5.54 8.85
N LYS A 2 -35.48 4.63 9.75
CA LYS A 2 -34.10 4.32 10.15
C LYS A 2 -33.45 3.40 9.11
N ARG A 3 -32.17 3.62 8.78
CA ARG A 3 -31.40 2.84 7.76
C ARG A 3 -31.50 1.32 7.88
N ARG A 4 -31.85 0.79 9.05
CA ARG A 4 -32.09 -0.63 9.30
C ARG A 4 -33.33 -1.21 8.63
N ASP A 5 -34.31 -0.40 8.30
CA ASP A 5 -35.60 -0.88 7.76
C ASP A 5 -35.52 -1.11 6.23
N VAL A 6 -34.60 -0.42 5.55
CA VAL A 6 -34.38 -0.58 4.09
C VAL A 6 -33.74 -1.94 3.77
N ILE A 7 -32.85 -2.44 4.65
CA ILE A 7 -32.18 -3.72 4.44
C ILE A 7 -33.13 -4.91 4.67
N LYS A 8 -34.15 -4.76 5.56
CA LYS A 8 -35.13 -5.82 5.82
C LYS A 8 -36.13 -5.98 4.69
N THR A 9 -36.41 -4.93 3.93
CA THR A 9 -37.40 -4.97 2.83
C THR A 9 -36.80 -5.54 1.55
N ALA A 10 -35.49 -5.44 1.33
CA ALA A 10 -34.83 -6.03 0.19
C ALA A 10 -34.53 -7.54 0.32
N GLY A 11 -34.60 -8.08 1.56
CA GLY A 11 -34.33 -9.50 1.83
C GLY A 11 -35.51 -10.44 1.66
N LEU A 12 -36.73 -9.94 1.45
CA LEU A 12 -37.96 -10.79 1.43
C LEU A 12 -38.54 -11.06 0.02
N ALA A 13 -37.90 -10.57 -1.04
CA ALA A 13 -38.39 -10.72 -2.41
C ALA A 13 -37.72 -11.85 -3.22
N LEU A 14 -36.91 -12.73 -2.60
CA LEU A 14 -36.19 -13.82 -3.28
C LEU A 14 -36.42 -15.22 -2.65
N LEU A 15 -37.64 -15.52 -2.23
CA LEU A 15 -38.06 -16.89 -1.91
C LEU A 15 -39.30 -17.27 -2.73
N GLY A 16 -39.10 -17.36 -4.03
CA GLY A 16 -40.01 -18.04 -4.97
C GLY A 16 -39.30 -19.28 -5.50
N SER A 17 -39.67 -20.43 -4.97
CA SER A 17 -39.16 -21.75 -5.29
C SER A 17 -39.28 -22.08 -6.78
N VAL A 18 -38.13 -22.34 -7.44
CA VAL A 18 -38.09 -23.21 -8.61
C VAL A 18 -37.05 -24.30 -8.30
N VAL A 19 -37.55 -25.48 -8.00
CA VAL A 19 -36.77 -26.72 -7.95
C VAL A 19 -36.54 -27.14 -9.41
N ALA A 20 -35.40 -26.87 -9.96
CA ALA A 20 -34.92 -27.41 -11.22
C ALA A 20 -34.00 -28.61 -10.97
N PRO A 21 -34.02 -29.66 -11.79
CA PRO A 21 -33.19 -30.85 -11.60
C PRO A 21 -31.71 -30.51 -11.75
N ILE A 22 -30.87 -31.25 -11.00
CA ILE A 22 -29.41 -31.00 -10.80
C ILE A 22 -28.62 -30.96 -12.12
N ASP A 23 -29.07 -31.56 -13.19
CA ASP A 23 -28.37 -31.61 -14.49
C ASP A 23 -28.37 -30.28 -15.24
N SER A 24 -29.23 -29.33 -14.92
CA SER A 24 -29.25 -28.00 -15.53
C SER A 24 -28.22 -27.02 -14.89
N TYR A 25 -27.69 -27.34 -13.72
CA TYR A 25 -26.74 -26.48 -13.01
C TYR A 25 -25.32 -26.56 -13.59
N SER A 26 -24.94 -27.70 -14.18
CA SER A 26 -23.64 -27.92 -14.80
C SER A 26 -23.46 -27.16 -16.11
N ALA A 27 -24.52 -26.91 -16.86
CA ALA A 27 -24.45 -26.15 -18.12
C ALA A 27 -24.39 -24.64 -17.88
N SER A 28 -25.00 -24.14 -16.79
CA SER A 28 -24.97 -22.72 -16.45
C SER A 28 -23.64 -22.24 -15.94
N THR A 29 -22.91 -23.08 -15.18
CA THR A 29 -21.55 -22.73 -14.69
C THR A 29 -20.51 -22.70 -15.81
N LYS A 30 -20.65 -23.54 -16.84
CA LYS A 30 -19.78 -23.47 -18.04
C LYS A 30 -20.05 -22.20 -18.87
N SER A 31 -21.29 -21.73 -18.93
CA SER A 31 -21.65 -20.50 -19.63
C SER A 31 -21.15 -19.24 -18.91
N LEU A 32 -21.15 -19.24 -17.57
CA LEU A 32 -20.63 -18.13 -16.78
C LEU A 32 -19.09 -18.06 -16.83
N ASN A 33 -18.41 -19.20 -16.87
CA ASN A 33 -16.95 -19.22 -17.00
C ASN A 33 -16.48 -18.80 -18.41
N ASN A 34 -17.30 -18.92 -19.45
CA ASN A 34 -17.00 -18.41 -20.80
C ASN A 34 -17.37 -16.92 -20.97
N ALA A 35 -18.17 -16.33 -20.08
CA ALA A 35 -18.51 -14.91 -20.13
C ALA A 35 -17.40 -14.01 -19.52
N PHE A 36 -16.44 -14.60 -18.82
CA PHE A 36 -15.22 -13.92 -18.39
C PHE A 36 -14.02 -14.43 -19.18
N ASN A 37 -14.12 -14.30 -20.50
CA ASN A 37 -12.96 -14.55 -21.36
C ASN A 37 -11.91 -13.46 -21.06
N SER A 38 -10.76 -13.87 -20.55
CA SER A 38 -9.60 -13.01 -20.23
C SER A 38 -9.13 -12.16 -21.42
N ASP A 39 -9.58 -12.46 -22.63
CA ASP A 39 -9.18 -11.81 -23.87
C ASP A 39 -9.99 -10.56 -24.21
N GLU A 40 -11.17 -10.33 -23.60
CA GLU A 40 -11.95 -9.10 -23.81
C GLU A 40 -11.53 -7.92 -22.89
N LEU A 41 -10.66 -8.15 -21.91
CA LEU A 41 -10.01 -7.10 -21.12
C LEU A 41 -8.74 -6.53 -21.79
N ASN A 42 -8.45 -6.90 -23.01
CA ASN A 42 -7.24 -6.55 -23.76
C ASN A 42 -7.09 -5.06 -24.13
N GLY A 43 -7.93 -4.18 -23.62
CA GLY A 43 -7.78 -2.72 -23.80
C GLY A 43 -7.35 -1.96 -22.52
N VAL A 44 -7.39 -2.58 -21.35
CA VAL A 44 -7.03 -1.92 -20.08
C VAL A 44 -5.64 -2.35 -19.67
N SER A 45 -4.66 -1.46 -19.77
CA SER A 45 -3.32 -1.71 -19.26
C SER A 45 -3.38 -2.09 -17.78
N ASN A 46 -2.84 -3.26 -17.43
CA ASN A 46 -2.67 -3.70 -16.03
C ASN A 46 -1.60 -2.90 -15.29
N LYS A 47 -1.02 -1.88 -15.94
CA LYS A 47 0.02 -1.03 -15.41
C LYS A 47 -0.41 0.43 -15.36
N ARG A 48 0.16 1.17 -14.42
CA ARG A 48 -0.02 2.61 -14.24
C ARG A 48 1.34 3.28 -14.09
N LYS A 49 1.42 4.54 -14.52
CA LYS A 49 2.58 5.40 -14.25
C LYS A 49 2.25 6.35 -13.11
N LEU A 50 3.09 6.34 -12.10
CA LEU A 50 3.12 7.35 -11.05
C LEU A 50 4.18 8.40 -11.41
N GLY A 51 3.80 9.67 -11.36
CA GLY A 51 4.68 10.73 -11.85
C GLY A 51 5.07 10.52 -13.31
N MET A 52 6.35 10.79 -13.63
CA MET A 52 6.82 10.73 -15.01
C MET A 52 7.22 9.33 -15.48
N ASN A 53 7.79 8.51 -14.60
CA ASN A 53 8.49 7.28 -15.03
C ASN A 53 8.38 6.08 -14.07
N LEU A 54 7.71 6.17 -12.94
CA LEU A 54 7.54 5.02 -12.04
C LEU A 54 6.36 4.17 -12.51
N GLU A 55 6.65 3.04 -13.15
CA GLU A 55 5.64 2.10 -13.61
C GLU A 55 5.31 1.06 -12.52
N VAL A 56 4.02 0.88 -12.24
CA VAL A 56 3.51 -0.05 -11.23
C VAL A 56 2.32 -0.84 -11.78
N SER A 57 1.97 -1.96 -11.16
CA SER A 57 0.69 -2.62 -11.41
C SER A 57 -0.47 -1.71 -11.03
N SER A 58 -1.60 -1.83 -11.72
CA SER A 58 -2.80 -1.01 -11.48
C SER A 58 -3.42 -1.25 -10.10
N ILE A 59 -3.10 -2.38 -9.47
CA ILE A 59 -3.46 -2.75 -8.11
C ILE A 59 -2.19 -2.94 -7.32
N GLY A 60 -2.10 -2.33 -6.13
CA GLY A 60 -1.04 -2.55 -5.15
C GLY A 60 -1.53 -3.39 -3.97
N LEU A 61 -0.61 -4.03 -3.26
CA LEU A 61 -0.90 -4.73 -2.02
C LEU A 61 -0.36 -3.96 -0.82
N GLY A 62 -1.27 -3.44 0.02
CA GLY A 62 -0.94 -2.90 1.33
C GLY A 62 -0.70 -4.01 2.34
N VAL A 63 0.50 -4.06 2.94
CA VAL A 63 0.87 -5.06 3.94
C VAL A 63 0.71 -4.56 5.38
N GLN A 64 0.21 -3.35 5.58
CA GLN A 64 0.13 -2.69 6.89
C GLN A 64 -0.61 -3.48 7.98
N ASN A 65 -1.58 -4.33 7.59
CA ASN A 65 -2.37 -5.11 8.53
C ASN A 65 -1.74 -6.46 8.89
N MET A 66 -0.63 -6.84 8.28
CA MET A 66 0.00 -8.14 8.52
C MET A 66 0.60 -8.32 9.92
N SER A 67 0.74 -7.25 10.69
CA SER A 67 1.17 -7.30 12.10
C SER A 67 0.22 -6.60 13.06
N ARG A 68 -1.00 -6.27 12.60
CA ARG A 68 -2.02 -5.60 13.41
C ARG A 68 -3.15 -6.53 13.80
N THR A 69 -3.64 -6.33 15.02
CA THR A 69 -4.77 -7.06 15.62
C THR A 69 -6.13 -6.46 15.27
N TYR A 70 -6.35 -6.04 14.03
CA TYR A 70 -7.68 -5.59 13.61
C TYR A 70 -8.67 -6.73 13.42
N GLN A 71 -8.18 -7.94 13.32
CA GLN A 71 -8.96 -9.15 13.13
C GLN A 71 -8.74 -10.10 14.32
N THR A 72 -9.68 -10.99 14.54
CA THR A 72 -9.63 -12.00 15.59
C THR A 72 -8.52 -13.04 15.39
N THR A 73 -7.98 -13.15 14.18
CA THR A 73 -6.88 -14.05 13.84
C THR A 73 -5.85 -13.31 12.99
N ILE A 74 -4.59 -13.38 13.40
CA ILE A 74 -3.45 -12.89 12.63
C ILE A 74 -2.85 -14.11 11.92
N PRO A 75 -2.66 -14.09 10.59
CA PRO A 75 -1.96 -15.15 9.88
C PRO A 75 -0.55 -15.35 10.42
N SER A 76 -0.02 -16.56 10.31
CA SER A 76 1.37 -16.82 10.63
C SER A 76 2.31 -16.02 9.71
N ARG A 77 3.53 -15.76 10.17
CA ARG A 77 4.54 -15.07 9.35
C ARG A 77 4.74 -15.75 7.98
N THR A 78 4.74 -17.08 7.95
CA THR A 78 4.85 -17.87 6.72
C THR A 78 3.67 -17.62 5.77
N GLU A 79 2.45 -17.57 6.30
CA GLU A 79 1.27 -17.27 5.51
C GLU A 79 1.30 -15.85 4.94
N MET A 80 1.74 -14.86 5.72
CA MET A 80 1.90 -13.47 5.26
C MET A 80 2.91 -13.38 4.11
N ILE A 81 4.06 -14.06 4.23
CA ILE A 81 5.06 -14.14 3.15
C ILE A 81 4.47 -14.81 1.91
N ASN A 82 3.70 -15.90 2.07
CA ASN A 82 3.05 -16.58 0.96
C ASN A 82 1.98 -15.71 0.27
N ILE A 83 1.24 -14.90 1.03
CA ILE A 83 0.28 -13.93 0.47
C ILE A 83 0.99 -12.93 -0.44
N ILE A 84 2.11 -12.35 0.02
CA ILE A 84 2.90 -11.39 -0.77
C ILE A 84 3.42 -12.05 -2.05
N ARG A 85 4.00 -13.26 -1.95
CA ARG A 85 4.51 -14.00 -3.10
C ARG A 85 3.42 -14.39 -4.09
N THR A 86 2.27 -14.85 -3.58
CA THR A 86 1.10 -15.15 -4.42
C THR A 86 0.58 -13.90 -5.15
N ALA A 87 0.57 -12.74 -4.50
CA ALA A 87 0.20 -11.48 -5.14
C ALA A 87 1.16 -11.14 -6.29
N TYR A 88 2.47 -11.30 -6.07
CA TYR A 88 3.48 -11.13 -7.12
C TYR A 88 3.26 -12.10 -8.30
N ASP A 89 3.03 -13.38 -8.03
CA ASP A 89 2.77 -14.41 -9.06
C ASP A 89 1.49 -14.09 -9.88
N LYS A 90 0.57 -13.33 -9.31
CA LYS A 90 -0.64 -12.82 -9.97
C LYS A 90 -0.46 -11.44 -10.64
N GLY A 91 0.77 -10.93 -10.71
CA GLY A 91 1.12 -9.72 -11.44
C GLY A 91 1.10 -8.42 -10.62
N VAL A 92 0.93 -8.49 -9.29
CA VAL A 92 1.10 -7.31 -8.42
C VAL A 92 2.59 -6.97 -8.32
N THR A 93 2.94 -5.73 -8.67
CA THR A 93 4.32 -5.23 -8.58
C THR A 93 4.47 -4.06 -7.61
N LEU A 94 3.40 -3.55 -7.04
CA LEU A 94 3.42 -2.47 -6.05
C LEU A 94 3.08 -3.01 -4.67
N PHE A 95 4.00 -2.86 -3.70
CA PHE A 95 3.82 -3.30 -2.31
C PHE A 95 4.00 -2.12 -1.36
N ASP A 96 2.99 -1.90 -0.52
CA ASP A 96 2.92 -0.75 0.38
C ASP A 96 3.07 -1.14 1.84
N ALA A 97 4.10 -0.59 2.49
CA ALA A 97 4.40 -0.72 3.90
C ALA A 97 4.38 0.63 4.62
N ALA A 98 4.68 0.63 5.90
CA ALA A 98 4.97 1.82 6.68
C ALA A 98 5.75 1.46 7.95
N VAL A 99 6.69 2.31 8.38
CA VAL A 99 7.45 2.11 9.62
C VAL A 99 6.54 1.97 10.84
N ALA A 100 5.40 2.66 10.85
CA ALA A 100 4.45 2.66 11.95
C ALA A 100 3.56 1.41 12.03
N SER A 101 3.63 0.54 11.04
CA SER A 101 2.77 -0.64 10.98
C SER A 101 3.43 -1.83 11.70
N GLY A 102 2.93 -2.12 12.91
CA GLY A 102 3.39 -3.19 13.79
C GLY A 102 4.73 -2.97 14.49
N PRO A 103 5.16 -1.75 14.93
CA PRO A 103 6.17 -1.04 14.19
C PRO A 103 7.31 -1.95 13.74
N PHE A 104 7.84 -1.69 12.53
CA PHE A 104 8.94 -2.41 11.86
C PHE A 104 8.59 -3.80 11.32
N GLU A 105 7.60 -4.51 11.87
CA GLU A 105 7.39 -5.91 11.54
C GLU A 105 6.89 -6.11 10.12
N VAL A 106 5.99 -5.26 9.62
CA VAL A 106 5.52 -5.38 8.23
C VAL A 106 6.64 -5.14 7.21
N GLU A 107 7.61 -4.27 7.52
CA GLU A 107 8.77 -4.07 6.65
C GLU A 107 9.68 -5.31 6.64
N ARG A 108 9.85 -5.99 7.79
CA ARG A 108 10.61 -7.26 7.87
C ARG A 108 9.92 -8.38 7.09
N ILE A 109 8.59 -8.49 7.21
CA ILE A 109 7.80 -9.48 6.48
C ILE A 109 7.90 -9.23 4.98
N LEU A 110 7.71 -7.98 4.55
CA LEU A 110 7.82 -7.60 3.14
C LEU A 110 9.23 -7.85 2.62
N GLY A 111 10.27 -7.43 3.36
CA GLY A 111 11.66 -7.66 3.00
C GLY A 111 11.97 -9.13 2.77
N ASP A 112 11.56 -10.03 3.70
CA ASP A 112 11.77 -11.46 3.55
C ASP A 112 11.00 -12.07 2.37
N ALA A 113 9.80 -11.53 2.09
CA ALA A 113 8.98 -12.04 1.01
C ALA A 113 9.56 -11.74 -0.38
N VAL A 114 10.07 -10.51 -0.57
CA VAL A 114 10.44 -10.00 -1.91
C VAL A 114 11.87 -10.28 -2.33
N VAL A 115 12.74 -10.75 -1.42
CA VAL A 115 14.16 -11.04 -1.76
C VAL A 115 14.33 -11.76 -3.09
N PRO A 116 13.55 -12.81 -3.45
CA PRO A 116 13.77 -13.53 -4.71
C PRO A 116 13.46 -12.71 -5.98
N PHE A 117 12.71 -11.62 -5.86
CA PHE A 117 12.24 -10.81 -7.00
C PHE A 117 12.27 -9.30 -6.73
N ARG A 118 13.15 -8.84 -5.81
CA ARG A 118 13.26 -7.44 -5.38
C ARG A 118 13.33 -6.45 -6.55
N ASP A 119 14.10 -6.77 -7.58
CA ASP A 119 14.31 -5.90 -8.75
C ASP A 119 13.13 -5.87 -9.73
N LYS A 120 12.10 -6.68 -9.48
CA LYS A 120 10.91 -6.76 -10.33
C LYS A 120 9.69 -6.08 -9.70
N VAL A 121 9.85 -5.48 -8.53
CA VAL A 121 8.77 -4.86 -7.77
C VAL A 121 9.14 -3.47 -7.31
N VAL A 122 8.13 -2.67 -7.06
CA VAL A 122 8.19 -1.35 -6.44
C VAL A 122 7.79 -1.49 -4.98
N ILE A 123 8.70 -1.15 -4.08
CA ILE A 123 8.41 -1.07 -2.66
C ILE A 123 8.16 0.39 -2.30
N GLU A 124 7.00 0.65 -1.72
CA GLU A 124 6.72 1.90 -1.06
C GLU A 124 6.62 1.73 0.46
N THR A 125 7.14 2.70 1.20
CA THR A 125 7.03 2.76 2.66
C THR A 125 6.92 4.20 3.13
N LYS A 126 6.67 4.42 4.42
CA LYS A 126 6.28 5.73 4.93
C LYS A 126 6.99 6.05 6.23
N PHE A 127 7.56 7.28 6.33
CA PHE A 127 8.09 7.89 7.55
C PHE A 127 7.12 8.95 8.11
N GLY A 128 7.47 9.57 9.23
CA GLY A 128 6.78 10.75 9.77
C GLY A 128 6.10 10.55 11.12
N TRP A 129 5.67 9.33 11.46
CA TRP A 129 5.27 9.04 12.83
C TRP A 129 6.49 8.96 13.74
N ASN A 130 6.33 9.48 14.97
CA ASN A 130 7.40 9.44 15.95
C ASN A 130 7.55 8.03 16.53
N ILE A 131 8.46 7.26 15.95
CA ILE A 131 8.78 5.89 16.34
C ILE A 131 10.23 5.85 16.82
N ASP A 132 10.43 5.39 18.04
CA ASP A 132 11.76 5.12 18.56
C ASP A 132 12.43 4.03 17.72
N GLN A 133 13.57 4.36 17.13
CA GLN A 133 14.22 3.47 16.15
C GLN A 133 14.97 2.28 16.78
N GLU A 134 15.19 2.29 18.10
CA GLU A 134 15.82 1.20 18.84
C GLU A 134 14.77 0.22 19.35
N THR A 135 13.74 0.74 20.02
CA THR A 135 12.73 -0.07 20.69
C THR A 135 11.52 -0.39 19.84
N GLY A 136 11.25 0.39 18.78
CA GLY A 136 10.03 0.31 18.01
C GLY A 136 8.81 0.93 18.70
N ASN A 137 8.98 1.54 19.86
CA ASN A 137 7.87 2.16 20.58
C ASN A 137 7.35 3.40 19.84
N ARG A 138 6.03 3.50 19.74
CA ARG A 138 5.40 4.69 19.20
C ARG A 138 5.35 5.78 20.28
N LEU A 139 6.01 6.89 20.01
CA LEU A 139 6.00 8.09 20.83
C LEU A 139 4.88 9.03 20.38
N PRO A 140 4.48 9.99 21.22
CA PRO A 140 3.47 10.98 20.84
C PRO A 140 3.89 11.82 19.65
N GLY A 141 2.91 12.16 18.79
CA GLY A 141 3.08 13.10 17.70
C GLY A 141 3.76 12.55 16.45
N LEU A 142 4.27 13.49 15.65
CA LEU A 142 4.99 13.26 14.41
C LEU A 142 6.46 13.65 14.60
N ASN A 143 7.33 13.16 13.76
CA ASN A 143 8.73 13.55 13.71
C ASN A 143 9.25 13.47 12.27
N SER A 144 9.24 14.60 11.60
CA SER A 144 9.80 14.76 10.26
C SER A 144 11.11 15.59 10.25
N HIS A 145 11.81 15.67 11.39
CA HIS A 145 13.11 16.32 11.43
C HIS A 145 14.12 15.59 10.51
N PRO A 146 14.91 16.30 9.70
CA PRO A 146 15.86 15.70 8.74
C PRO A 146 16.74 14.59 9.30
N ASP A 147 17.34 14.79 10.48
CA ASP A 147 18.17 13.76 11.11
C ASP A 147 17.39 12.51 11.52
N HIS A 148 16.11 12.67 11.90
CA HIS A 148 15.25 11.55 12.21
C HIS A 148 14.87 10.80 10.92
N ILE A 149 14.53 11.51 9.86
CA ILE A 149 14.23 10.91 8.54
C ILE A 149 15.39 10.04 8.08
N LYS A 150 16.63 10.54 8.13
CA LYS A 150 17.81 9.78 7.72
C LYS A 150 17.96 8.49 8.53
N ARG A 151 17.82 8.55 9.87
CA ARG A 151 17.87 7.34 10.72
C ARG A 151 16.75 6.34 10.41
N VAL A 152 15.55 6.84 10.19
CA VAL A 152 14.38 6.00 9.84
C VAL A 152 14.63 5.27 8.52
N VAL A 153 15.12 5.97 7.49
CA VAL A 153 15.42 5.40 6.17
C VAL A 153 16.49 4.32 6.26
N GLU A 154 17.57 4.54 7.01
CA GLU A 154 18.59 3.51 7.26
C GLU A 154 17.99 2.25 7.91
N GLY A 155 17.09 2.45 8.87
CA GLY A 155 16.35 1.34 9.48
C GLY A 155 15.43 0.61 8.50
N MET A 156 14.72 1.34 7.63
CA MET A 156 13.86 0.79 6.58
C MET A 156 14.64 -0.09 5.61
N LEU A 157 15.77 0.39 5.09
CA LEU A 157 16.64 -0.34 4.17
C LEU A 157 17.08 -1.70 4.76
N LYS A 158 17.47 -1.70 6.04
CA LYS A 158 17.85 -2.92 6.76
C LYS A 158 16.68 -3.89 6.90
N ARG A 159 15.50 -3.40 7.31
CA ARG A 159 14.31 -4.24 7.52
C ARG A 159 13.75 -4.78 6.21
N LEU A 160 13.73 -3.96 5.16
CA LEU A 160 13.30 -4.34 3.81
C LEU A 160 14.35 -5.17 3.05
N ARG A 161 15.57 -5.32 3.62
CA ARG A 161 16.68 -6.10 3.04
C ARG A 161 17.02 -5.64 1.61
N THR A 162 17.12 -4.33 1.42
CA THR A 162 17.34 -3.69 0.13
C THR A 162 18.27 -2.50 0.30
N ASP A 163 18.91 -2.09 -0.78
CA ASP A 163 19.77 -0.91 -0.86
C ASP A 163 19.00 0.37 -1.21
N ARG A 164 17.73 0.24 -1.65
CA ARG A 164 16.90 1.37 -2.09
C ARG A 164 15.43 1.20 -1.72
N ILE A 165 14.76 2.31 -1.49
CA ILE A 165 13.30 2.44 -1.42
C ILE A 165 12.84 3.05 -2.74
N ASP A 166 11.93 2.37 -3.45
CA ASP A 166 11.48 2.84 -4.75
C ASP A 166 10.58 4.08 -4.63
N LEU A 167 9.71 4.14 -3.61
CA LEU A 167 8.86 5.30 -3.33
C LEU A 167 8.72 5.52 -1.83
N LEU A 168 9.19 6.65 -1.34
CA LEU A 168 9.13 7.02 0.08
C LEU A 168 8.08 8.10 0.31
N TYR A 169 7.09 7.79 1.16
CA TYR A 169 6.06 8.77 1.54
C TYR A 169 6.34 9.42 2.89
N GLN A 170 6.00 10.71 2.99
CA GLN A 170 5.69 11.29 4.28
C GLN A 170 4.26 10.88 4.67
N HIS A 171 4.12 10.07 5.74
CA HIS A 171 2.86 9.41 6.13
C HIS A 171 1.79 10.42 6.58
N ARG A 172 2.23 11.46 7.30
CA ARG A 172 1.44 12.64 7.66
C ARG A 172 2.36 13.85 7.66
N VAL A 173 1.85 14.97 7.20
CA VAL A 173 2.59 16.24 7.22
C VAL A 173 2.78 16.69 8.66
N ASP A 174 4.04 16.89 9.04
CA ASP A 174 4.39 17.39 10.37
C ASP A 174 4.25 18.92 10.38
N PRO A 175 3.32 19.48 11.19
CA PRO A 175 3.11 20.92 11.22
C PRO A 175 4.25 21.69 11.89
N GLN A 176 5.14 21.01 12.61
CA GLN A 176 6.26 21.64 13.32
C GLN A 176 7.51 21.76 12.46
N ILE A 177 7.60 21.03 11.36
CA ILE A 177 8.76 21.05 10.47
C ILE A 177 8.34 21.61 9.11
N PRO A 178 9.02 22.67 8.60
CA PRO A 178 8.76 23.18 7.26
C PRO A 178 8.86 22.07 6.22
N ILE A 179 7.89 22.02 5.32
CA ILE A 179 7.89 20.97 4.26
C ILE A 179 9.14 21.09 3.38
N GLU A 180 9.70 22.27 3.25
CA GLU A 180 10.91 22.55 2.52
C GLU A 180 12.12 21.80 3.10
N ASP A 181 12.25 21.76 4.43
CA ASP A 181 13.33 21.04 5.12
C ASP A 181 13.18 19.54 4.95
N VAL A 182 11.94 19.04 5.01
CA VAL A 182 11.62 17.63 4.77
C VAL A 182 12.02 17.24 3.34
N VAL A 183 11.60 18.02 2.34
CA VAL A 183 11.87 17.72 0.93
C VAL A 183 13.37 17.88 0.62
N GLY A 184 14.05 18.84 1.23
CA GLY A 184 15.51 18.98 1.12
C GLY A 184 16.25 17.72 1.59
N CYS A 185 15.84 17.18 2.74
CA CYS A 185 16.37 15.90 3.23
C CYS A 185 16.09 14.73 2.27
N ILE A 186 14.90 14.68 1.68
CA ILE A 186 14.57 13.66 0.69
C ILE A 186 15.42 13.78 -0.57
N GLN A 187 15.68 15.00 -1.04
CA GLN A 187 16.60 15.22 -2.18
C GLN A 187 18.01 14.67 -1.90
N ASP A 188 18.51 14.81 -0.69
CA ASP A 188 19.81 14.25 -0.31
C ASP A 188 19.78 12.72 -0.36
N LEU A 189 18.73 12.08 0.19
CA LEU A 189 18.53 10.63 0.14
C LEU A 189 18.38 10.11 -1.30
N ILE A 190 17.77 10.89 -2.19
CA ILE A 190 17.68 10.56 -3.62
C ILE A 190 19.06 10.65 -4.28
N LYS A 191 19.86 11.69 -4.00
CA LYS A 191 21.25 11.80 -4.50
C LYS A 191 22.13 10.66 -4.02
N GLU A 192 21.89 10.17 -2.80
CA GLU A 192 22.58 9.00 -2.24
C GLU A 192 22.10 7.66 -2.83
N GLY A 193 21.03 7.66 -3.65
CA GLY A 193 20.44 6.46 -4.23
C GLY A 193 19.63 5.60 -3.25
N LYS A 194 19.44 6.06 -2.02
CA LYS A 194 18.67 5.35 -0.99
C LYS A 194 17.17 5.42 -1.19
N VAL A 195 16.70 6.47 -1.86
CA VAL A 195 15.31 6.71 -2.24
C VAL A 195 15.29 7.04 -3.74
N LEU A 196 14.34 6.50 -4.48
CA LEU A 196 14.22 6.80 -5.91
C LEU A 196 13.13 7.82 -6.22
N HIS A 197 12.02 7.76 -5.49
CA HIS A 197 10.86 8.63 -5.68
C HIS A 197 10.29 9.08 -4.34
N TYR A 198 9.61 10.23 -4.36
CA TYR A 198 9.00 10.84 -3.18
C TYR A 198 7.51 11.05 -3.36
N GLY A 199 6.75 10.79 -2.29
CA GLY A 199 5.31 10.98 -2.24
C GLY A 199 4.83 11.59 -0.92
N LEU A 200 3.55 11.98 -0.89
CA LEU A 200 2.85 12.50 0.29
C LEU A 200 1.57 11.69 0.53
N SER A 201 1.27 11.41 1.80
CA SER A 201 0.02 10.75 2.21
C SER A 201 -0.87 11.73 2.95
N GLU A 202 -2.12 11.85 2.49
CA GLU A 202 -3.15 12.74 3.03
C GLU A 202 -2.70 14.22 3.18
N PRO A 203 -1.99 14.80 2.21
CA PRO A 203 -1.52 16.17 2.30
C PRO A 203 -2.62 17.18 1.95
N GLY A 204 -2.54 18.37 2.54
CA GLY A 204 -3.29 19.53 2.05
C GLY A 204 -2.70 20.08 0.74
N ILE A 205 -3.53 20.64 -0.14
CA ILE A 205 -3.14 21.16 -1.47
C ILE A 205 -2.00 22.18 -1.38
N LYS A 206 -2.01 23.07 -0.38
CA LYS A 206 -0.95 24.07 -0.18
C LYS A 206 0.41 23.40 0.09
N THR A 207 0.43 22.35 0.89
CA THR A 207 1.64 21.57 1.19
C THR A 207 2.17 20.87 -0.05
N VAL A 208 1.28 20.25 -0.85
CA VAL A 208 1.66 19.61 -2.12
C VAL A 208 2.37 20.61 -3.04
N ARG A 209 1.80 21.80 -3.23
CA ARG A 209 2.39 22.84 -4.09
C ARG A 209 3.77 23.28 -3.62
N ARG A 210 3.94 23.49 -2.31
CA ARG A 210 5.24 23.88 -1.72
C ARG A 210 6.28 22.77 -1.86
N ALA A 211 5.92 21.54 -1.55
CA ALA A 211 6.80 20.37 -1.71
C ALA A 211 7.21 20.18 -3.17
N HIS A 212 6.24 20.21 -4.10
CA HIS A 212 6.46 19.99 -5.52
C HIS A 212 7.34 21.08 -6.17
N ALA A 213 7.32 22.30 -5.65
CA ALA A 213 8.16 23.39 -6.12
C ALA A 213 9.66 23.17 -5.82
N ILE A 214 9.99 22.35 -4.80
CA ILE A 214 11.37 22.02 -4.42
C ILE A 214 11.83 20.75 -5.11
N HIS A 215 11.00 19.72 -5.08
CA HIS A 215 11.23 18.45 -5.75
C HIS A 215 9.89 17.88 -6.25
N PRO A 216 9.81 17.42 -7.51
CA PRO A 216 8.57 16.87 -8.03
C PRO A 216 8.01 15.74 -7.16
N VAL A 217 6.81 15.92 -6.62
CA VAL A 217 6.08 14.87 -5.91
C VAL A 217 5.62 13.85 -6.94
N THR A 218 6.07 12.60 -6.79
CA THR A 218 5.79 11.50 -7.73
C THR A 218 4.37 10.99 -7.56
N ALA A 219 3.90 10.87 -6.31
CA ALA A 219 2.58 10.32 -6.02
C ALA A 219 1.97 10.92 -4.76
N ILE A 220 0.65 10.89 -4.70
CA ILE A 220 -0.14 11.21 -3.50
C ILE A 220 -0.96 9.96 -3.16
N GLN A 221 -0.93 9.56 -1.89
CA GLN A 221 -1.73 8.47 -1.37
C GLN A 221 -2.82 9.02 -0.47
N ASN A 222 -4.07 8.91 -0.90
CA ASN A 222 -5.25 9.32 -0.14
C ASN A 222 -6.23 8.17 -0.02
N GLU A 223 -7.07 8.21 1.01
CA GLU A 223 -8.23 7.33 1.08
C GLU A 223 -9.22 7.67 -0.02
N TYR A 224 -9.70 6.64 -0.69
CA TYR A 224 -10.77 6.72 -1.68
C TYR A 224 -11.77 5.60 -1.37
N SER A 225 -12.83 5.94 -0.65
CA SER A 225 -13.84 4.99 -0.18
C SER A 225 -15.25 5.52 -0.41
N LEU A 226 -16.24 4.65 -0.25
CA LEU A 226 -17.66 4.98 -0.33
C LEU A 226 -18.28 5.28 1.05
N LEU A 227 -17.47 5.35 2.09
CA LEU A 227 -17.89 5.58 3.50
C LEU A 227 -17.89 7.07 3.82
#